data_27a5bc5040b7aba1758295ce8993955e
#
_entry.id   27a5bc5040b7aba1758295ce8993955e
#
_cell.length_a   1.000
_cell.length_b   1.000
_cell.length_c   1.000
_cell.angle_alpha   90.00
_cell.angle_beta   90.00
_cell.angle_gamma   90.00
#
_symmetry.space_group_name_H-M   'P 1'
#
loop_
_entity.id
_entity.type
_entity.pdbx_description
1 polymer ?
#
loop_
_entity_poly.entity_id
_entity_poly.type
_entity_poly.pdbx_seq_one_letter_code
_entity_poly.pdbx_strand_id
1 'polypeptide(L)'
;MLFRSKLTIPALVEVNLSGEPTKSGVTPEELPELLGTYPDVRGLMTMPPATGDPEGSRPYFRRLRELAESHGLRELSMGTSQDYRVAAEEGATYVRIGSVLWRR
;
A
#
# COMPACT_ATOMS: atom_id res chain seq x y z
N MET A 1 -14.98 11.95 -19.16
CA MET A 1 -15.73 10.83 -19.71
C MET A 1 -16.97 10.57 -18.89
N LEU A 2 -18.09 10.55 -19.54
CA LEU A 2 -19.37 10.40 -18.86
C LEU A 2 -19.49 9.08 -18.13
N PHE A 3 -19.04 8.00 -18.75
CA PHE A 3 -19.19 6.68 -18.14
C PHE A 3 -18.33 6.52 -16.88
N ARG A 4 -17.30 7.34 -16.72
CA ARG A 4 -16.47 7.24 -15.52
C ARG A 4 -17.20 7.65 -14.26
N SER A 5 -18.14 8.55 -14.37
CA SER A 5 -18.94 8.93 -13.20
C SER A 5 -19.83 7.80 -12.71
N LYS A 6 -20.09 6.81 -13.58
CA LYS A 6 -20.94 5.68 -13.24
C LYS A 6 -20.14 4.44 -12.82
N LEU A 7 -18.83 4.46 -12.99
CA LEU A 7 -17.98 3.36 -12.64
C LEU A 7 -17.29 3.68 -11.31
N THR A 8 -17.79 3.07 -10.26
CA THR A 8 -17.18 3.22 -8.96
C THR A 8 -16.24 2.04 -8.76
N ILE A 9 -14.99 2.25 -9.12
CA ILE A 9 -13.97 1.22 -9.00
C ILE A 9 -13.12 1.55 -7.79
N PRO A 10 -13.15 0.69 -6.75
CA PRO A 10 -12.28 0.91 -5.60
C PRO A 10 -10.83 0.87 -6.03
N ALA A 11 -10.05 1.81 -5.53
CA ALA A 11 -8.65 1.93 -5.90
C ALA A 11 -7.78 2.05 -4.66
N LEU A 12 -6.54 1.60 -4.78
CA LEU A 12 -5.52 1.78 -3.77
C LEU A 12 -4.43 2.65 -4.37
N VAL A 13 -3.87 3.53 -3.56
CA VAL A 13 -2.80 4.42 -3.99
C VAL A 13 -1.47 3.87 -3.51
N GLU A 14 -0.54 3.73 -4.43
CA GLU A 14 0.81 3.33 -4.07
C GLU A 14 1.56 4.52 -3.47
N VAL A 15 2.13 4.31 -2.28
CA VAL A 15 2.88 5.33 -1.57
C VAL A 15 4.35 4.93 -1.51
N ASN A 16 5.20 5.86 -1.90
CA ASN A 16 6.64 5.69 -1.81
C ASN A 16 7.10 6.15 -0.43
N LEU A 17 7.39 5.20 0.44
CA LEU A 17 7.86 5.47 1.80
C LEU A 17 9.39 5.39 1.92
N SER A 18 10.07 4.97 0.87
CA SER A 18 11.53 4.83 0.92
C SER A 18 12.26 6.15 0.73
N GLY A 19 11.57 7.15 0.15
CA GLY A 19 12.21 8.42 -0.18
C GLY A 19 13.07 8.38 -1.43
N GLU A 20 13.12 7.24 -2.12
CA GLU A 20 13.93 7.11 -3.33
C GLU A 20 13.18 7.65 -4.53
N PRO A 21 13.73 8.64 -5.24
CA PRO A 21 12.98 9.25 -6.37
C PRO A 21 12.77 8.29 -7.53
N THR A 22 13.56 7.22 -7.63
CA THR A 22 13.41 6.25 -8.70
C THR A 22 12.31 5.22 -8.43
N LYS A 23 11.78 5.17 -7.22
CA LYS A 23 10.68 4.26 -6.89
C LYS A 23 9.36 4.86 -7.34
N SER A 24 8.40 3.98 -7.67
CA SER A 24 7.07 4.41 -8.05
C SER A 24 6.26 4.79 -6.82
N GLY A 25 5.14 5.46 -7.09
CA GLY A 25 4.20 5.84 -6.03
C GLY A 25 4.30 7.30 -5.68
N VAL A 26 3.30 7.78 -4.97
CA VAL A 26 3.26 9.17 -4.53
C VAL A 26 3.95 9.31 -3.19
N THR A 27 4.42 10.51 -2.89
CA THR A 27 4.97 10.78 -1.56
C THR A 27 3.81 10.96 -0.57
N PRO A 28 4.08 10.77 0.74
CA PRO A 28 3.05 11.06 1.73
C PRO A 28 2.53 12.49 1.66
N GLU A 29 3.39 13.44 1.26
CA GLU A 29 3.00 14.84 1.15
C GLU A 29 2.04 15.10 -0.02
N GLU A 30 2.11 14.29 -1.06
CA GLU A 30 1.23 14.42 -2.22
C GLU A 30 -0.12 13.76 -2.01
N LEU A 31 -0.24 12.94 -0.99
CA LEU A 31 -1.43 12.11 -0.78
C LEU A 31 -2.71 12.92 -0.54
N PRO A 32 -2.71 13.99 0.29
CA PRO A 32 -3.96 14.72 0.53
C PRO A 32 -4.57 15.28 -0.74
N GLU A 33 -3.75 15.84 -1.64
CA GLU A 33 -4.25 16.39 -2.88
C GLU A 33 -4.82 15.30 -3.79
N LEU A 34 -4.14 14.15 -3.85
CA LEU A 34 -4.59 13.04 -4.66
C LEU A 34 -5.93 12.50 -4.15
N LEU A 35 -6.07 12.37 -2.84
CA LEU A 35 -7.31 11.87 -2.25
C LEU A 35 -8.48 12.83 -2.50
N GLY A 36 -8.21 14.13 -2.53
CA GLY A 36 -9.23 15.11 -2.87
C GLY A 36 -9.70 15.00 -4.32
N THR A 37 -8.81 14.54 -5.20
CA THR A 37 -9.13 14.39 -6.63
C THR A 37 -9.85 13.06 -6.90
N TYR A 38 -9.51 12.00 -6.17
CA TYR A 38 -10.02 10.65 -6.41
C TYR A 38 -10.73 10.11 -5.18
N PRO A 39 -12.02 10.42 -5.03
CA PRO A 39 -12.74 10.02 -3.81
C PRO A 39 -12.99 8.52 -3.67
N ASP A 40 -12.78 7.75 -4.73
CA ASP A 40 -13.00 6.30 -4.67
C ASP A 40 -11.79 5.53 -4.14
N VAL A 41 -10.75 6.21 -3.71
CA VAL A 41 -9.60 5.56 -3.09
C VAL A 41 -10.01 5.00 -1.73
N ARG A 42 -9.75 3.72 -1.54
CA ARG A 42 -10.13 3.02 -0.31
C ARG A 42 -8.97 2.66 0.58
N GLY A 43 -7.76 2.76 0.10
CA GLY A 43 -6.63 2.38 0.88
C GLY A 43 -5.32 2.71 0.21
N LEU A 44 -4.26 2.23 0.83
CA LEU A 44 -2.89 2.49 0.38
C LEU A 44 -2.15 1.20 0.12
N MET A 45 -1.13 1.30 -0.69
CA MET A 45 -0.26 0.20 -1.05
C MET A 45 1.18 0.66 -0.94
N THR A 46 2.07 -0.21 -0.52
CA THR A 46 3.49 0.08 -0.56
C THR A 46 4.30 -1.15 -0.92
N MET A 47 5.45 -0.91 -1.53
CA MET A 47 6.44 -1.93 -1.85
C MET A 47 7.76 -1.46 -1.25
N PRO A 48 8.07 -1.88 -0.02
CA PRO A 48 9.32 -1.45 0.61
C PRO A 48 10.54 -2.03 -0.08
N PRO A 49 11.71 -1.45 0.15
CA PRO A 49 12.95 -2.01 -0.39
C PRO A 49 13.16 -3.43 0.11
N ALA A 50 13.75 -4.27 -0.72
CA ALA A 50 14.10 -5.62 -0.32
C ALA A 50 15.22 -5.56 0.72
N THR A 51 15.00 -6.20 1.85
CA THR A 51 15.95 -6.14 2.96
C THR A 51 16.57 -7.50 3.31
N GLY A 52 16.05 -8.58 2.73
CA GLY A 52 16.53 -9.91 3.07
C GLY A 52 16.02 -10.42 4.41
N ASP A 53 15.48 -9.56 5.24
CA ASP A 53 14.90 -9.88 6.53
C ASP A 53 13.48 -9.34 6.56
N PRO A 54 12.45 -10.21 6.80
CA PRO A 54 11.07 -9.72 6.85
C PRO A 54 10.85 -8.59 7.85
N GLU A 55 11.58 -8.59 8.96
CA GLU A 55 11.46 -7.52 9.96
C GLU A 55 11.91 -6.16 9.42
N GLY A 56 12.77 -6.14 8.41
CA GLY A 56 13.19 -4.90 7.79
C GLY A 56 12.05 -4.16 7.12
N SER A 57 10.99 -4.85 6.75
CA SER A 57 9.82 -4.22 6.13
C SER A 57 8.84 -3.67 7.16
N ARG A 58 8.92 -4.09 8.42
CA ARG A 58 7.94 -3.72 9.45
C ARG A 58 7.79 -2.20 9.62
N PRO A 59 8.86 -1.40 9.66
CA PRO A 59 8.70 0.05 9.82
C PRO A 59 7.89 0.67 8.68
N TYR A 60 8.08 0.17 7.45
CA TYR A 60 7.33 0.68 6.29
C TYR A 60 5.86 0.31 6.39
N PHE A 61 5.56 -0.92 6.80
CA PHE A 61 4.17 -1.36 6.94
C PHE A 61 3.45 -0.58 8.03
N ARG A 62 4.13 -0.37 9.15
CA ARG A 62 3.56 0.41 10.25
C ARG A 62 3.29 1.85 9.82
N ARG A 63 4.24 2.43 9.11
CA ARG A 63 4.09 3.79 8.62
C ARG A 63 2.95 3.91 7.63
N LEU A 64 2.79 2.93 6.75
CA LEU A 64 1.67 2.93 5.82
C LEU A 64 0.34 2.85 6.55
N ARG A 65 0.24 1.99 7.57
CA ARG A 65 -0.97 1.89 8.37
C ARG A 65 -1.30 3.22 9.03
N GLU A 66 -0.31 3.85 9.66
CA GLU A 66 -0.52 5.12 10.33
C GLU A 66 -0.97 6.19 9.35
N LEU A 67 -0.37 6.21 8.18
CA LEU A 67 -0.74 7.16 7.14
C LEU A 67 -2.19 6.93 6.67
N ALA A 68 -2.56 5.68 6.46
CA ALA A 68 -3.93 5.36 6.06
C ALA A 68 -4.92 5.77 7.13
N GLU A 69 -4.62 5.48 8.39
CA GLU A 69 -5.50 5.86 9.50
C GLU A 69 -5.69 7.36 9.59
N SER A 70 -4.64 8.13 9.34
CA SER A 70 -4.72 9.59 9.39
C SER A 70 -5.63 10.16 8.31
N HIS A 71 -5.87 9.40 7.24
CA HIS A 71 -6.76 9.81 6.15
C HIS A 71 -8.09 9.05 6.14
N GLY A 72 -8.35 8.26 7.16
CA GLY A 72 -9.61 7.51 7.25
C GLY A 72 -9.71 6.34 6.28
N LEU A 73 -8.58 5.86 5.77
CA LEU A 73 -8.55 4.74 4.84
C LEU A 73 -8.34 3.43 5.59
N ARG A 74 -8.99 2.38 5.14
CA ARG A 74 -8.99 1.11 5.87
C ARG A 74 -8.21 -0.01 5.18
N GLU A 75 -8.02 0.08 3.88
CA GLU A 75 -7.43 -1.03 3.15
C GLU A 75 -5.94 -0.79 2.95
N LEU A 76 -5.18 -1.84 3.20
CA LEU A 76 -3.72 -1.80 3.11
C LEU A 76 -3.24 -2.99 2.31
N SER A 77 -2.66 -2.72 1.13
CA SER A 77 -2.03 -3.74 0.32
C SER A 77 -0.53 -3.64 0.55
N MET A 78 -0.01 -4.56 1.33
CA MET A 78 1.40 -4.60 1.64
C MET A 78 1.77 -6.01 2.03
N GLY A 79 3.00 -6.40 1.71
CA GLY A 79 3.48 -7.72 2.02
C GLY A 79 3.55 -8.62 0.79
N THR A 80 4.58 -9.44 0.74
CA THR A 80 4.83 -10.41 -0.31
C THR A 80 5.03 -11.76 0.31
N SER A 81 5.38 -12.76 -0.50
CA SER A 81 5.63 -14.10 -0.01
C SER A 81 6.75 -14.15 1.04
N GLN A 82 7.62 -13.14 1.10
CA GLN A 82 8.73 -13.13 2.04
C GLN A 82 8.40 -12.48 3.36
N ASP A 83 7.48 -11.52 3.39
CA ASP A 83 7.21 -10.73 4.60
C ASP A 83 5.72 -10.61 4.92
N TYR A 84 4.89 -11.48 4.36
CA TYR A 84 3.43 -11.36 4.51
C TYR A 84 2.98 -11.49 5.97
N ARG A 85 3.72 -12.25 6.80
CA ARG A 85 3.34 -12.38 8.22
C ARG A 85 3.53 -11.07 8.96
N VAL A 86 4.65 -10.40 8.70
CA VAL A 86 4.91 -9.09 9.30
C VAL A 86 3.86 -8.09 8.84
N ALA A 87 3.53 -8.12 7.55
CA ALA A 87 2.50 -7.24 7.00
C ALA A 87 1.15 -7.49 7.66
N ALA A 88 0.78 -8.75 7.83
CA ALA A 88 -0.49 -9.10 8.48
C ALA A 88 -0.54 -8.58 9.91
N GLU A 89 0.57 -8.71 10.64
CA GLU A 89 0.66 -8.20 12.01
C GLU A 89 0.51 -6.70 12.07
N GLU A 90 0.95 -6.00 11.02
CA GLU A 90 0.84 -4.56 10.97
C GLU A 90 -0.45 -4.07 10.31
N GLY A 91 -1.39 -4.98 10.03
CA GLY A 91 -2.73 -4.59 9.61
C GLY A 91 -3.03 -4.73 8.13
N ALA A 92 -2.21 -5.45 7.37
CA ALA A 92 -2.47 -5.64 5.94
C ALA A 92 -3.84 -6.29 5.73
N THR A 93 -4.58 -5.79 4.75
CA THR A 93 -5.82 -6.40 4.31
C THR A 93 -5.63 -7.21 3.05
N TYR A 94 -4.57 -6.92 2.30
CA TYR A 94 -4.18 -7.68 1.11
C TYR A 94 -2.69 -7.93 1.15
N VAL A 95 -2.28 -9.15 0.82
CA VAL A 95 -0.88 -9.52 0.65
C VAL A 95 -0.70 -10.22 -0.69
N ARG A 96 0.49 -10.13 -1.25
CA ARG A 96 0.81 -10.75 -2.52
C ARG A 96 1.73 -11.95 -2.28
N ILE A 97 1.18 -13.15 -2.34
CA ILE A 97 1.89 -14.37 -1.97
C ILE A 97 1.97 -15.36 -3.12
N GLY A 98 2.05 -14.85 -4.35
CA GLY A 98 2.06 -15.72 -5.52
C GLY A 98 3.17 -16.75 -5.53
N SER A 99 4.38 -16.36 -5.11
CA SER A 99 5.50 -17.31 -5.13
C SER A 99 5.34 -18.39 -4.07
N VAL A 100 4.69 -18.09 -2.95
CA VAL A 100 4.39 -19.11 -1.94
C VAL A 100 3.40 -20.12 -2.49
N LEU A 101 2.40 -19.65 -3.22
CA LEU A 101 1.37 -20.53 -3.78
C LEU A 101 1.94 -21.49 -4.82
N TRP A 102 2.95 -21.07 -5.57
CA TRP A 102 3.52 -21.87 -6.63
C TRP A 102 4.65 -22.76 -6.19
N ARG A 103 5.10 -22.61 -4.99
CA ARG A 103 6.17 -23.42 -4.45
C ARG A 103 5.58 -24.61 -3.72
N ARG A 104 5.74 -25.74 -4.32
CA ARG A 104 5.16 -26.96 -3.73
C ARG A 104 6.22 -27.99 -3.48
#